data_da761221d5e5df03b24e6c00d7d35cc8
#
_entry.id   da761221d5e5df03b24e6c00d7d35cc8
#
_cell.length_a   1.000
_cell.length_b   1.000
_cell.length_c   1.000
_cell.angle_alpha   90.00
_cell.angle_beta   90.00
_cell.angle_gamma   90.00
#
_symmetry.space_group_name_H-M   'P 1'
#
loop_
_entity.id
_entity.type
_entity.pdbx_description
1 polymer ?
#
loop_
_entity_poly.entity_id
_entity_poly.type
_entity_poly.pdbx_seq_one_letter_code
_entity_poly.pdbx_strand_id
1 'polypeptide(L)'
;MSDEYLHGVKVTEIAEALRTLTTSSTAVIGLVATAADADATVFPLNKPTLLTGITAEVQAKAGKQGTLSRALDGIADIVNCKVVVIRVEESDDESTMKANVIGTVDSDGNYTGLKAFLVSAAVCGVKPRIFCVPKYDSQDVTTELLSVAKKLNGFVYASCGSAKTKEEAVTYRRNFSQRELMLIFGDFLSFNPNTKATEVDYAVVRAAAMRAYQDKEYGWHTSISNKGLTGVTGVTKPLSFDINDSATDVNYL
;
A
#
# COMPACT_ATOMS: atom_id res chain seq x y z
N MET A 1 47.18 -39.06 -27.10
CA MET A 1 46.97 -37.68 -26.58
C MET A 1 48.21 -36.91 -26.96
N SER A 2 48.13 -35.99 -27.91
CA SER A 2 49.25 -35.14 -28.32
C SER A 2 49.35 -34.02 -27.34
N ASP A 3 50.46 -33.96 -26.60
CA ASP A 3 50.80 -32.82 -25.77
C ASP A 3 51.05 -31.63 -26.70
N GLU A 4 50.12 -30.71 -26.71
CA GLU A 4 50.22 -29.45 -27.49
C GLU A 4 51.02 -28.44 -26.65
N TYR A 5 52.31 -28.29 -27.00
CA TYR A 5 53.15 -27.23 -26.38
C TYR A 5 52.74 -25.86 -26.87
N LEU A 6 52.06 -25.11 -25.99
CA LEU A 6 51.65 -23.74 -26.25
C LEU A 6 52.74 -22.76 -25.78
N HIS A 7 53.42 -22.12 -26.75
CA HIS A 7 54.25 -20.94 -26.47
C HIS A 7 53.37 -19.69 -26.57
N GLY A 8 52.88 -19.21 -25.42
CA GLY A 8 52.03 -18.02 -25.36
C GLY A 8 51.02 -18.07 -24.22
N VAL A 9 50.14 -17.04 -24.12
CA VAL A 9 49.06 -16.96 -23.17
C VAL A 9 47.80 -17.57 -23.76
N LYS A 10 47.29 -18.64 -23.11
CA LYS A 10 45.98 -19.22 -23.49
C LYS A 10 44.90 -18.49 -22.70
N VAL A 11 44.14 -17.65 -23.36
CA VAL A 11 42.94 -17.04 -22.78
C VAL A 11 41.78 -17.99 -23.03
N THR A 12 41.22 -18.56 -21.96
CA THR A 12 39.99 -19.33 -22.03
C THR A 12 38.87 -18.46 -21.54
N GLU A 13 37.99 -18.06 -22.43
CA GLU A 13 36.76 -17.35 -22.08
C GLU A 13 35.78 -18.37 -21.50
N ILE A 14 35.55 -18.31 -20.22
CA ILE A 14 34.49 -19.10 -19.57
C ILE A 14 33.22 -18.27 -19.73
N ALA A 15 32.41 -18.64 -20.72
CA ALA A 15 31.05 -18.15 -20.84
C ALA A 15 30.19 -18.77 -19.73
N GLU A 16 30.37 -18.30 -18.49
CA GLU A 16 29.35 -18.52 -17.48
C GLU A 16 28.10 -17.79 -17.94
N ALA A 17 27.01 -18.56 -18.13
CA ALA A 17 25.72 -17.99 -18.44
C ALA A 17 25.40 -16.94 -17.39
N LEU A 18 25.33 -15.69 -17.80
CA LEU A 18 24.91 -14.58 -16.95
C LEU A 18 23.59 -14.99 -16.31
N ARG A 19 23.60 -15.27 -15.01
CA ARG A 19 22.36 -15.41 -14.26
C ARG A 19 21.62 -14.11 -14.42
N THR A 20 20.52 -14.15 -15.13
CA THR A 20 19.61 -13.02 -15.23
C THR A 20 19.10 -12.75 -13.83
N LEU A 21 19.63 -11.72 -13.18
CA LEU A 21 19.10 -11.23 -11.92
C LEU A 21 17.72 -10.67 -12.22
N THR A 22 16.70 -11.47 -11.95
CA THR A 22 15.32 -11.02 -12.03
C THR A 22 15.10 -10.10 -10.84
N THR A 23 15.16 -8.78 -11.06
CA THR A 23 14.78 -7.80 -10.05
C THR A 23 13.27 -7.91 -9.81
N SER A 24 12.87 -8.29 -8.60
CA SER A 24 11.46 -8.22 -8.23
C SER A 24 11.07 -6.75 -8.08
N SER A 25 10.02 -6.31 -8.75
CA SER A 25 9.51 -4.94 -8.62
C SER A 25 9.10 -4.67 -7.18
N THR A 26 9.58 -3.58 -6.60
CA THR A 26 9.16 -3.07 -5.28
C THR A 26 7.85 -2.28 -5.38
N ALA A 27 7.48 -1.82 -6.58
CA ALA A 27 6.26 -1.07 -6.88
C ALA A 27 5.00 -1.96 -6.92
N VAL A 28 4.77 -2.72 -5.85
CA VAL A 28 3.57 -3.56 -5.70
C VAL A 28 2.85 -3.16 -4.43
N ILE A 29 1.63 -2.66 -4.57
CA ILE A 29 0.79 -2.22 -3.46
C ILE A 29 -0.01 -3.40 -2.92
N GLY A 30 -0.05 -3.56 -1.60
CA GLY A 30 -0.97 -4.43 -0.87
C GLY A 30 -2.08 -3.59 -0.25
N LEU A 31 -3.28 -3.75 -0.73
CA LEU A 31 -4.46 -3.00 -0.33
C LEU A 31 -5.48 -3.94 0.34
N VAL A 32 -5.87 -3.64 1.58
CA VAL A 32 -7.06 -4.24 2.20
C VAL A 32 -8.19 -3.24 2.12
N ALA A 33 -9.32 -3.65 1.58
CA ALA A 33 -10.46 -2.76 1.37
C ALA A 33 -11.79 -3.50 1.50
N THR A 34 -12.85 -2.73 1.78
CA THR A 34 -14.24 -3.21 1.77
C THR A 34 -14.92 -2.85 0.46
N ALA A 35 -15.81 -3.69 0.00
CA ALA A 35 -16.68 -3.43 -1.14
C ALA A 35 -17.85 -4.42 -1.13
N ALA A 36 -18.99 -4.02 -0.60
CA ALA A 36 -20.15 -4.91 -0.46
C ALA A 36 -20.75 -5.30 -1.82
N ASP A 37 -20.71 -4.38 -2.78
CA ASP A 37 -21.28 -4.51 -4.12
C ASP A 37 -20.26 -4.86 -5.22
N ALA A 38 -19.02 -5.22 -4.85
CA ALA A 38 -18.01 -5.63 -5.81
C ALA A 38 -18.32 -7.01 -6.42
N ASP A 39 -17.92 -7.19 -7.67
CA ASP A 39 -18.01 -8.47 -8.37
C ASP A 39 -17.14 -9.53 -7.66
N ALA A 40 -17.80 -10.51 -7.02
CA ALA A 40 -17.15 -11.56 -6.26
C ALA A 40 -16.26 -12.50 -7.11
N THR A 41 -16.46 -12.53 -8.43
CA THR A 41 -15.63 -13.34 -9.34
C THR A 41 -14.27 -12.69 -9.56
N VAL A 42 -14.20 -11.36 -9.50
CA VAL A 42 -12.97 -10.57 -9.64
C VAL A 42 -12.36 -10.29 -8.28
N PHE A 43 -13.19 -9.93 -7.30
CA PHE A 43 -12.76 -9.61 -5.94
C PHE A 43 -13.38 -10.57 -4.93
N PRO A 44 -12.92 -11.84 -4.86
CA PRO A 44 -13.41 -12.78 -3.86
C PRO A 44 -13.06 -12.32 -2.44
N LEU A 45 -13.89 -12.65 -1.46
CA LEU A 45 -13.64 -12.32 -0.06
C LEU A 45 -12.40 -13.06 0.46
N ASN A 46 -11.57 -12.34 1.23
CA ASN A 46 -10.40 -12.86 1.95
C ASN A 46 -9.36 -13.58 1.07
N LYS A 47 -9.38 -13.38 -0.24
CA LYS A 47 -8.39 -13.98 -1.15
C LYS A 47 -7.55 -12.88 -1.80
N PRO A 48 -6.22 -13.06 -1.88
CA PRO A 48 -5.36 -12.14 -2.60
C PRO A 48 -5.73 -12.14 -4.09
N THR A 49 -6.05 -10.97 -4.62
CA THR A 49 -6.37 -10.77 -6.04
C THR A 49 -5.33 -9.83 -6.64
N LEU A 50 -4.66 -10.26 -7.69
CA LEU A 50 -3.68 -9.44 -8.39
C LEU A 50 -4.34 -8.61 -9.49
N LEU A 51 -4.21 -7.30 -9.37
CA LEU A 51 -4.46 -6.36 -10.45
C LEU A 51 -3.12 -6.01 -11.11
N THR A 52 -2.98 -6.28 -12.39
CA THR A 52 -1.77 -5.92 -13.16
C THR A 52 -1.78 -4.45 -13.59
N GLY A 53 -2.93 -3.80 -13.45
CA GLY A 53 -3.18 -2.39 -13.70
C GLY A 53 -4.62 -2.07 -13.35
N ILE A 54 -4.91 -0.79 -13.16
CA ILE A 54 -6.25 -0.30 -12.83
C ILE A 54 -6.88 0.24 -14.11
N THR A 55 -7.74 -0.57 -14.73
CA THR A 55 -8.49 -0.20 -15.92
C THR A 55 -9.91 0.22 -15.58
N ALA A 56 -10.61 0.89 -16.48
CA ALA A 56 -12.01 1.25 -16.31
C ALA A 56 -12.90 0.03 -16.06
N GLU A 57 -12.57 -1.13 -16.64
CA GLU A 57 -13.28 -2.38 -16.41
C GLU A 57 -13.09 -2.88 -14.97
N VAL A 58 -11.87 -2.85 -14.46
CA VAL A 58 -11.55 -3.21 -13.06
C VAL A 58 -12.28 -2.28 -12.10
N GLN A 59 -12.27 -0.98 -12.37
CA GLN A 59 -12.99 0.03 -11.60
C GLN A 59 -14.50 -0.26 -11.55
N ALA A 60 -15.11 -0.57 -12.68
CA ALA A 60 -16.54 -0.91 -12.74
C ALA A 60 -16.90 -2.14 -11.88
N LYS A 61 -15.99 -3.13 -11.77
CA LYS A 61 -16.17 -4.34 -10.98
C LYS A 61 -15.85 -4.15 -9.48
N ALA A 62 -15.17 -3.07 -9.11
CA ALA A 62 -14.87 -2.74 -7.72
C ALA A 62 -16.08 -2.29 -6.90
N GLY A 63 -17.22 -2.04 -7.57
CA GLY A 63 -18.43 -1.54 -6.93
C GLY A 63 -18.36 -0.04 -6.62
N LYS A 64 -19.33 0.44 -5.85
CA LYS A 64 -19.42 1.85 -5.41
C LYS A 64 -19.49 2.02 -3.90
N GLN A 65 -19.71 0.92 -3.19
CA GLN A 65 -19.81 0.89 -1.74
C GLN A 65 -18.48 0.46 -1.12
N GLY A 66 -18.22 0.95 0.11
CA GLY A 66 -16.99 0.63 0.81
C GLY A 66 -15.80 1.51 0.40
N THR A 67 -14.59 0.98 0.58
CA THR A 67 -13.35 1.73 0.39
C THR A 67 -12.60 1.38 -0.90
N LEU A 68 -12.94 0.26 -1.56
CA LEU A 68 -12.17 -0.31 -2.66
C LEU A 68 -12.14 0.60 -3.89
N SER A 69 -13.31 1.01 -4.40
CA SER A 69 -13.41 1.84 -5.61
C SER A 69 -12.62 3.14 -5.44
N ARG A 70 -12.85 3.82 -4.30
CA ARG A 70 -12.17 5.08 -4.00
C ARG A 70 -10.65 4.92 -3.87
N ALA A 71 -10.20 3.82 -3.27
CA ALA A 71 -8.77 3.52 -3.17
C ALA A 71 -8.14 3.23 -4.53
N LEU A 72 -8.82 2.50 -5.39
CA LEU A 72 -8.33 2.24 -6.76
C LEU A 72 -8.27 3.51 -7.61
N ASP A 73 -9.26 4.41 -7.48
CA ASP A 73 -9.23 5.74 -8.12
C ASP A 73 -8.00 6.53 -7.67
N GLY A 74 -7.76 6.59 -6.34
CA GLY A 74 -6.63 7.30 -5.79
C GLY A 74 -5.27 6.76 -6.24
N ILE A 75 -5.16 5.45 -6.47
CA ILE A 75 -3.94 4.86 -7.04
C ILE A 75 -3.83 5.19 -8.52
N ALA A 76 -4.91 5.03 -9.29
CA ALA A 76 -4.91 5.24 -10.73
C ALA A 76 -4.56 6.68 -11.13
N ASP A 77 -4.95 7.66 -10.34
CA ASP A 77 -4.61 9.08 -10.54
C ASP A 77 -3.10 9.36 -10.50
N ILE A 78 -2.33 8.51 -9.81
CA ILE A 78 -0.90 8.73 -9.57
C ILE A 78 -0.05 7.75 -10.39
N VAL A 79 -0.40 6.47 -10.37
CA VAL A 79 0.42 5.43 -10.96
C VAL A 79 -0.38 4.23 -11.45
N ASN A 80 -0.02 3.72 -12.61
CA ASN A 80 -0.47 2.40 -13.03
C ASN A 80 0.58 1.37 -12.61
N CYS A 81 0.29 0.63 -11.54
CA CYS A 81 1.16 -0.38 -10.96
C CYS A 81 0.41 -1.66 -10.62
N LYS A 82 1.14 -2.67 -10.16
CA LYS A 82 0.52 -3.91 -9.64
C LYS A 82 -0.06 -3.66 -8.25
N VAL A 83 -1.30 -4.09 -8.05
CA VAL A 83 -1.97 -4.01 -6.76
C VAL A 83 -2.47 -5.39 -6.36
N VAL A 84 -2.11 -5.85 -5.18
CA VAL A 84 -2.68 -7.05 -4.57
C VAL A 84 -3.79 -6.59 -3.63
N VAL A 85 -5.03 -6.86 -4.01
CA VAL A 85 -6.21 -6.48 -3.24
C VAL A 85 -6.67 -7.67 -2.40
N ILE A 86 -7.00 -7.40 -1.14
CA ILE A 86 -7.73 -8.32 -0.27
C ILE A 86 -9.03 -7.63 0.11
N ARG A 87 -10.14 -8.13 -0.43
CA ARG A 87 -11.46 -7.67 -0.05
C ARG A 87 -11.91 -8.35 1.23
N VAL A 88 -12.30 -7.56 2.23
CA VAL A 88 -12.85 -8.03 3.49
C VAL A 88 -14.32 -7.66 3.60
N GLU A 89 -15.06 -8.42 4.41
CA GLU A 89 -16.46 -8.13 4.68
C GLU A 89 -16.58 -6.86 5.55
N GLU A 90 -17.48 -5.98 5.16
CA GLU A 90 -17.77 -4.76 5.91
C GLU A 90 -18.76 -5.07 7.03
N SER A 91 -18.54 -4.45 8.18
CA SER A 91 -19.43 -4.56 9.34
C SER A 91 -19.61 -3.20 10.00
N ASP A 92 -20.81 -2.91 10.46
CA ASP A 92 -21.12 -1.71 11.24
C ASP A 92 -20.56 -1.79 12.68
N ASP A 93 -20.31 -3.01 13.16
CA ASP A 93 -19.66 -3.22 14.45
C ASP A 93 -18.15 -3.06 14.32
N GLU A 94 -17.59 -2.10 15.04
CA GLU A 94 -16.14 -1.75 14.96
C GLU A 94 -15.25 -2.93 15.35
N SER A 95 -15.64 -3.75 16.33
CA SER A 95 -14.86 -4.89 16.78
C SER A 95 -14.83 -6.00 15.73
N THR A 96 -15.96 -6.27 15.11
CA THR A 96 -16.10 -7.23 14.01
C THR A 96 -15.36 -6.75 12.77
N MET A 97 -15.48 -5.46 12.44
CA MET A 97 -14.76 -4.87 11.31
C MET A 97 -13.24 -4.98 11.50
N LYS A 98 -12.75 -4.67 12.69
CA LYS A 98 -11.33 -4.84 13.04
C LYS A 98 -10.89 -6.29 12.91
N ALA A 99 -11.68 -7.23 13.41
CA ALA A 99 -11.39 -8.66 13.29
C ALA A 99 -11.36 -9.13 11.82
N ASN A 100 -12.29 -8.66 10.99
CA ASN A 100 -12.32 -8.97 9.56
C ASN A 100 -11.08 -8.44 8.83
N VAL A 101 -10.63 -7.23 9.17
CA VAL A 101 -9.41 -6.64 8.58
C VAL A 101 -8.16 -7.37 9.03
N ILE A 102 -7.99 -7.60 10.34
CA ILE A 102 -6.82 -8.32 10.88
C ILE A 102 -6.77 -9.74 10.34
N GLY A 103 -7.91 -10.39 10.30
CA GLY A 103 -8.03 -11.75 9.82
C GLY A 103 -7.42 -12.80 10.74
N THR A 104 -7.70 -14.04 10.43
CA THR A 104 -7.24 -15.22 11.15
C THR A 104 -6.81 -16.30 10.16
N VAL A 105 -6.58 -17.50 10.66
CA VAL A 105 -6.54 -18.71 9.84
C VAL A 105 -7.90 -19.39 10.04
N ASP A 106 -8.62 -19.65 8.94
CA ASP A 106 -9.90 -20.32 9.00
C ASP A 106 -9.79 -21.83 9.30
N SER A 107 -10.93 -22.52 9.43
CA SER A 107 -10.96 -23.96 9.72
C SER A 107 -10.32 -24.81 8.63
N ASP A 108 -10.21 -24.30 7.42
CA ASP A 108 -9.61 -24.98 6.27
C ASP A 108 -8.12 -24.65 6.11
N GLY A 109 -7.56 -23.85 7.04
CA GLY A 109 -6.15 -23.45 7.03
C GLY A 109 -5.86 -22.25 6.11
N ASN A 110 -6.88 -21.57 5.56
CA ASN A 110 -6.67 -20.40 4.72
C ASN A 110 -6.48 -19.15 5.57
N TYR A 111 -5.59 -18.29 5.12
CA TYR A 111 -5.39 -16.96 5.71
C TYR A 111 -6.47 -16.00 5.26
N THR A 112 -7.04 -15.24 6.21
CA THR A 112 -8.04 -14.20 5.95
C THR A 112 -7.50 -12.82 6.30
N GLY A 113 -8.18 -11.75 5.85
CA GLY A 113 -7.80 -10.37 6.13
C GLY A 113 -6.34 -10.06 5.78
N LEU A 114 -5.67 -9.24 6.57
CA LEU A 114 -4.25 -8.86 6.38
C LEU A 114 -3.31 -10.06 6.23
N LYS A 115 -3.61 -11.16 6.94
CA LYS A 115 -2.75 -12.35 6.93
C LYS A 115 -2.72 -13.03 5.57
N ALA A 116 -3.73 -12.83 4.73
CA ALA A 116 -3.77 -13.37 3.38
C ALA A 116 -2.65 -12.81 2.47
N PHE A 117 -2.03 -11.65 2.81
CA PHE A 117 -0.84 -11.20 2.09
C PHE A 117 0.33 -12.16 2.17
N LEU A 118 0.45 -12.95 3.25
CA LEU A 118 1.55 -13.90 3.42
C LEU A 118 1.57 -14.98 2.35
N VAL A 119 0.41 -15.32 1.79
CA VAL A 119 0.27 -16.31 0.71
C VAL A 119 0.18 -15.69 -0.68
N SER A 120 0.25 -14.36 -0.80
CA SER A 120 0.13 -13.66 -2.09
C SER A 120 1.16 -14.11 -3.13
N ALA A 121 2.37 -14.45 -2.70
CA ALA A 121 3.39 -14.97 -3.61
C ALA A 121 3.02 -16.33 -4.22
N ALA A 122 2.36 -17.19 -3.45
CA ALA A 122 1.93 -18.51 -3.93
C ALA A 122 0.68 -18.40 -4.82
N VAL A 123 -0.27 -17.50 -4.46
CA VAL A 123 -1.54 -17.36 -5.15
C VAL A 123 -1.42 -16.45 -6.38
N CYS A 124 -0.72 -15.33 -6.27
CA CYS A 124 -0.65 -14.29 -7.28
C CYS A 124 0.72 -14.21 -8.00
N GLY A 125 1.73 -14.96 -7.55
CA GLY A 125 3.08 -14.89 -8.08
C GLY A 125 3.85 -13.62 -7.72
N VAL A 126 3.29 -12.73 -6.89
CA VAL A 126 3.89 -11.44 -6.49
C VAL A 126 3.81 -11.23 -4.99
N LYS A 127 4.81 -10.52 -4.45
CA LYS A 127 4.84 -10.08 -3.05
C LYS A 127 4.59 -8.57 -3.00
N PRO A 128 3.55 -8.09 -2.33
CA PRO A 128 3.39 -6.67 -2.09
C PRO A 128 4.50 -6.16 -1.17
N ARG A 129 4.91 -4.90 -1.37
CA ARG A 129 5.95 -4.22 -0.60
C ARG A 129 5.48 -2.93 0.03
N ILE A 130 4.36 -2.39 -0.43
CA ILE A 130 3.78 -1.13 0.01
C ILE A 130 2.39 -1.44 0.52
N PHE A 131 2.12 -1.19 1.81
CA PHE A 131 0.88 -1.62 2.44
C PHE A 131 0.05 -0.43 2.90
N CYS A 132 -1.26 -0.48 2.68
CA CYS A 132 -2.21 0.46 3.23
C CYS A 132 -3.58 -0.18 3.46
N VAL A 133 -4.29 0.35 4.46
CA VAL A 133 -5.66 -0.04 4.82
C VAL A 133 -6.48 1.24 5.00
N PRO A 134 -7.15 1.74 3.95
CA PRO A 134 -7.92 2.98 4.06
C PRO A 134 -9.07 2.87 5.05
N LYS A 135 -9.31 3.91 5.85
CA LYS A 135 -10.39 4.06 6.82
C LYS A 135 -10.31 3.16 8.07
N TYR A 136 -9.78 1.95 7.95
CA TYR A 136 -9.83 0.93 9.01
C TYR A 136 -8.47 0.62 9.64
N ASP A 137 -7.52 1.53 9.53
CA ASP A 137 -6.15 1.44 10.03
C ASP A 137 -6.00 1.89 11.50
N SER A 138 -6.83 1.35 12.38
CA SER A 138 -6.70 1.56 13.83
C SER A 138 -5.33 1.08 14.34
N GLN A 139 -4.96 1.45 15.58
CA GLN A 139 -3.67 1.07 16.18
C GLN A 139 -3.40 -0.44 16.13
N ASP A 140 -4.42 -1.26 16.45
CA ASP A 140 -4.29 -2.72 16.44
C ASP A 140 -4.08 -3.23 15.01
N VAL A 141 -4.86 -2.72 14.05
CA VAL A 141 -4.75 -3.06 12.62
C VAL A 141 -3.37 -2.67 12.08
N THR A 142 -2.89 -1.47 12.42
CA THR A 142 -1.56 -0.99 12.00
C THR A 142 -0.45 -1.85 12.60
N THR A 143 -0.59 -2.28 13.84
CA THR A 143 0.38 -3.17 14.52
C THR A 143 0.46 -4.52 13.81
N GLU A 144 -0.68 -5.13 13.50
CA GLU A 144 -0.73 -6.40 12.76
C GLU A 144 -0.24 -6.24 11.32
N LEU A 145 -0.60 -5.14 10.65
CA LEU A 145 -0.10 -4.83 9.32
C LEU A 145 1.42 -4.72 9.29
N LEU A 146 2.02 -4.10 10.31
CA LEU A 146 3.48 -4.04 10.47
C LEU A 146 4.10 -5.41 10.65
N SER A 147 3.45 -6.30 11.40
CA SER A 147 3.91 -7.69 11.56
C SER A 147 3.96 -8.43 10.21
N VAL A 148 2.91 -8.27 9.40
CA VAL A 148 2.83 -8.84 8.04
C VAL A 148 3.86 -8.18 7.12
N ALA A 149 3.95 -6.86 7.13
CA ALA A 149 4.88 -6.10 6.30
C ALA A 149 6.35 -6.47 6.57
N LYS A 150 6.73 -6.66 7.84
CA LYS A 150 8.09 -7.12 8.20
C LYS A 150 8.43 -8.49 7.60
N LYS A 151 7.48 -9.43 7.62
CA LYS A 151 7.68 -10.76 7.01
C LYS A 151 7.84 -10.70 5.49
N LEU A 152 7.24 -9.68 4.87
CA LEU A 152 7.29 -9.46 3.43
C LEU A 152 8.37 -8.45 3.01
N ASN A 153 9.15 -7.89 3.97
CA ASN A 153 10.11 -6.80 3.77
C ASN A 153 9.45 -5.58 3.08
N GLY A 154 8.30 -5.16 3.57
CA GLY A 154 7.51 -4.07 3.04
C GLY A 154 7.47 -2.86 3.97
N PHE A 155 6.76 -1.82 3.52
CA PHE A 155 6.57 -0.56 4.23
C PHE A 155 5.08 -0.25 4.35
N VAL A 156 4.68 0.33 5.48
CA VAL A 156 3.28 0.59 5.83
C VAL A 156 2.99 2.09 5.81
N TYR A 157 1.91 2.46 5.17
CA TYR A 157 1.30 3.79 5.24
C TYR A 157 0.01 3.68 6.01
N ALA A 158 -0.10 4.39 7.13
CA ALA A 158 -1.27 4.36 7.99
C ALA A 158 -1.63 5.77 8.47
N SER A 159 -2.89 5.97 8.84
CA SER A 159 -3.35 7.22 9.43
C SER A 159 -2.94 7.34 10.91
N CYS A 160 -3.06 8.54 11.45
CA CYS A 160 -2.92 8.75 12.89
C CYS A 160 -4.18 8.36 13.68
N GLY A 161 -4.97 7.41 13.18
CA GLY A 161 -6.19 6.94 13.83
C GLY A 161 -7.22 8.06 14.01
N SER A 162 -7.76 8.19 15.20
CA SER A 162 -8.77 9.21 15.54
C SER A 162 -8.20 10.58 15.94
N ALA A 163 -6.89 10.80 15.79
CA ALA A 163 -6.24 12.06 16.20
C ALA A 163 -6.86 13.27 15.47
N LYS A 164 -7.28 14.26 16.23
CA LYS A 164 -7.89 15.49 15.70
C LYS A 164 -6.91 16.66 15.72
N THR A 165 -5.93 16.61 16.61
CA THR A 165 -4.92 17.65 16.80
C THR A 165 -3.53 17.11 16.52
N LYS A 166 -2.59 18.00 16.31
CA LYS A 166 -1.17 17.68 16.09
C LYS A 166 -0.58 16.94 17.30
N GLU A 167 -0.90 17.39 18.50
CA GLU A 167 -0.41 16.81 19.77
C GLU A 167 -0.91 15.37 19.95
N GLU A 168 -2.16 15.13 19.58
CA GLU A 168 -2.73 13.77 19.58
C GLU A 168 -2.02 12.88 18.54
N ALA A 169 -1.72 13.40 17.35
CA ALA A 169 -0.98 12.68 16.34
C ALA A 169 0.44 12.31 16.79
N VAL A 170 1.15 13.25 17.43
CA VAL A 170 2.47 13.02 18.02
C VAL A 170 2.40 11.97 19.12
N THR A 171 1.35 12.04 19.96
CA THR A 171 1.13 11.06 21.03
C THR A 171 0.83 9.67 20.45
N TYR A 172 -0.01 9.60 19.42
CA TYR A 172 -0.32 8.36 18.70
C TYR A 172 0.94 7.73 18.09
N ARG A 173 1.81 8.54 17.48
CA ARG A 173 3.08 8.08 16.90
C ARG A 173 3.97 7.39 17.94
N ARG A 174 3.95 7.81 19.19
CA ARG A 174 4.78 7.24 20.28
C ARG A 174 4.44 5.78 20.59
N ASN A 175 3.28 5.29 20.14
CA ASN A 175 2.90 3.88 20.27
C ASN A 175 3.67 2.97 19.31
N PHE A 176 4.40 3.54 18.35
CA PHE A 176 5.12 2.79 17.33
C PHE A 176 6.61 3.14 17.36
N SER A 177 7.46 2.11 17.34
CA SER A 177 8.92 2.25 17.28
C SER A 177 9.52 1.74 15.95
N GLN A 178 8.66 1.29 15.05
CA GLN A 178 9.07 0.66 13.78
C GLN A 178 9.43 1.71 12.74
N ARG A 179 10.55 1.49 12.04
CA ARG A 179 11.00 2.33 10.93
C ARG A 179 10.24 2.08 9.63
N GLU A 180 9.58 0.94 9.52
CA GLU A 180 8.82 0.51 8.34
C GLU A 180 7.40 1.10 8.30
N LEU A 181 7.17 2.20 9.02
CA LEU A 181 5.88 2.87 9.15
C LEU A 181 6.01 4.36 8.86
N MET A 182 5.12 4.88 8.02
CA MET A 182 4.83 6.29 7.88
C MET A 182 3.40 6.54 8.35
N LEU A 183 3.24 7.36 9.40
CA LEU A 183 1.95 7.84 9.85
C LEU A 183 1.61 9.15 9.16
N ILE A 184 0.35 9.30 8.76
CA ILE A 184 -0.16 10.45 8.03
C ILE A 184 -1.27 11.09 8.84
N PHE A 185 -1.12 12.38 9.10
CA PHE A 185 -2.12 13.18 9.83
C PHE A 185 -3.04 13.92 8.85
N GLY A 186 -4.32 13.59 8.93
CA GLY A 186 -5.35 14.12 8.04
C GLY A 186 -5.44 13.38 6.70
N ASP A 187 -6.45 13.74 5.95
CA ASP A 187 -6.75 13.18 4.64
C ASP A 187 -6.77 14.27 3.57
N PHE A 188 -6.80 13.87 2.33
CA PHE A 188 -6.97 14.76 1.18
C PHE A 188 -8.46 14.95 0.86
N LEU A 189 -8.72 15.97 0.04
CA LEU A 189 -10.00 16.19 -0.61
C LEU A 189 -9.79 16.00 -2.11
N SER A 190 -10.67 15.25 -2.77
CA SER A 190 -10.65 15.10 -4.21
C SER A 190 -12.06 15.04 -4.79
N PHE A 191 -12.20 15.36 -6.06
CA PHE A 191 -13.48 15.30 -6.75
C PHE A 191 -13.84 13.82 -7.03
N ASN A 192 -15.04 13.42 -6.61
CA ASN A 192 -15.58 12.10 -6.92
C ASN A 192 -16.53 12.22 -8.13
N PRO A 193 -16.19 11.62 -9.28
CA PRO A 193 -17.02 11.71 -10.48
C PRO A 193 -18.36 10.96 -10.34
N ASN A 194 -18.45 9.98 -9.44
CA ASN A 194 -19.68 9.21 -9.23
C ASN A 194 -20.74 10.02 -8.47
N THR A 195 -20.33 10.76 -7.44
CA THR A 195 -21.22 11.61 -6.63
C THR A 195 -21.25 13.06 -7.10
N LYS A 196 -20.32 13.45 -7.99
CA LYS A 196 -20.12 14.82 -8.49
C LYS A 196 -19.85 15.83 -7.37
N ALA A 197 -19.22 15.40 -6.31
CA ALA A 197 -18.90 16.21 -5.15
C ALA A 197 -17.41 16.09 -4.77
N THR A 198 -16.91 17.08 -4.04
CA THR A 198 -15.61 16.96 -3.38
C THR A 198 -15.78 16.18 -2.09
N GLU A 199 -15.06 15.09 -1.96
CA GLU A 199 -15.16 14.16 -0.83
C GLU A 199 -13.77 13.87 -0.25
N VAL A 200 -13.77 13.29 0.95
CA VAL A 200 -12.54 12.82 1.60
C VAL A 200 -11.92 11.71 0.76
N ASP A 201 -10.62 11.82 0.54
CA ASP A 201 -9.81 10.84 -0.16
C ASP A 201 -8.68 10.36 0.77
N TYR A 202 -8.44 9.07 0.74
CA TYR A 202 -7.53 8.43 1.69
C TYR A 202 -6.08 8.80 1.45
N ALA A 203 -5.50 9.62 2.32
CA ALA A 203 -4.11 10.06 2.22
C ALA A 203 -3.13 8.88 2.25
N VAL A 204 -3.44 7.83 3.01
CA VAL A 204 -2.64 6.59 3.09
C VAL A 204 -2.53 5.88 1.74
N VAL A 205 -3.60 5.89 0.95
CA VAL A 205 -3.63 5.31 -0.40
C VAL A 205 -2.81 6.16 -1.37
N ARG A 206 -2.98 7.48 -1.30
CA ARG A 206 -2.20 8.42 -2.13
C ARG A 206 -0.70 8.34 -1.83
N ALA A 207 -0.32 8.21 -0.57
CA ALA A 207 1.08 8.03 -0.17
C ALA A 207 1.64 6.68 -0.66
N ALA A 208 0.87 5.60 -0.55
CA ALA A 208 1.23 4.29 -1.08
C ALA A 208 1.40 4.33 -2.62
N ALA A 209 0.50 5.01 -3.32
CA ALA A 209 0.58 5.20 -4.77
C ALA A 209 1.80 6.03 -5.17
N MET A 210 2.10 7.11 -4.45
CA MET A 210 3.29 7.93 -4.68
C MET A 210 4.57 7.12 -4.43
N ARG A 211 4.59 6.26 -3.39
CA ARG A 211 5.72 5.35 -3.17
C ARG A 211 5.89 4.38 -4.35
N ALA A 212 4.80 3.78 -4.81
CA ALA A 212 4.85 2.89 -5.97
C ALA A 212 5.31 3.61 -7.25
N TYR A 213 4.89 4.86 -7.44
CA TYR A 213 5.39 5.72 -8.52
C TYR A 213 6.90 5.95 -8.43
N GLN A 214 7.40 6.33 -7.25
CA GLN A 214 8.82 6.54 -7.04
C GLN A 214 9.62 5.25 -7.25
N ASP A 215 9.13 4.13 -6.73
CA ASP A 215 9.80 2.83 -6.91
C ASP A 215 9.89 2.41 -8.37
N LYS A 216 8.85 2.71 -9.15
CA LYS A 216 8.76 2.36 -10.56
C LYS A 216 9.66 3.22 -11.44
N GLU A 217 9.67 4.54 -11.20
CA GLU A 217 10.33 5.51 -12.08
C GLU A 217 11.78 5.81 -11.66
N TYR A 218 12.05 5.85 -10.34
CA TYR A 218 13.33 6.31 -9.80
C TYR A 218 14.04 5.29 -8.91
N GLY A 219 13.30 4.28 -8.44
CA GLY A 219 13.81 3.25 -7.54
C GLY A 219 13.48 3.48 -6.06
N TRP A 220 13.52 2.40 -5.32
CA TRP A 220 13.11 2.33 -3.90
C TRP A 220 13.91 3.24 -2.95
N HIS A 221 15.09 3.65 -3.35
CA HIS A 221 16.00 4.47 -2.53
C HIS A 221 15.65 5.97 -2.53
N THR A 222 14.72 6.41 -3.39
CA THR A 222 14.33 7.82 -3.49
C THR A 222 13.17 8.15 -2.54
N SER A 223 13.17 9.38 -2.00
CA SER A 223 12.11 9.87 -1.13
C SER A 223 10.84 10.26 -1.90
N ILE A 224 9.68 10.14 -1.25
CA ILE A 224 8.41 10.71 -1.72
C ILE A 224 8.22 12.18 -1.31
N SER A 225 9.15 12.74 -0.55
CA SER A 225 9.10 14.12 -0.07
C SER A 225 9.22 15.13 -1.23
N ASN A 226 8.50 16.25 -1.12
CA ASN A 226 8.49 17.34 -2.11
C ASN A 226 8.10 16.89 -3.53
N LYS A 227 7.18 15.93 -3.63
CA LYS A 227 6.62 15.50 -4.91
C LYS A 227 5.19 16.01 -5.05
N GLY A 228 4.85 16.49 -6.25
CA GLY A 228 3.49 16.90 -6.56
C GLY A 228 2.52 15.73 -6.56
N LEU A 229 1.35 15.91 -5.98
CA LEU A 229 0.24 14.95 -6.03
C LEU A 229 -0.77 15.40 -7.09
N THR A 230 -1.23 14.47 -7.91
CA THR A 230 -2.30 14.68 -8.88
C THR A 230 -3.65 14.28 -8.28
N GLY A 231 -4.74 14.89 -8.76
CA GLY A 231 -6.11 14.53 -8.38
C GLY A 231 -6.55 15.02 -6.99
N VAL A 232 -5.72 15.80 -6.28
CA VAL A 232 -6.04 16.36 -4.96
C VAL A 232 -6.45 17.82 -5.11
N THR A 233 -7.57 18.21 -4.49
CA THR A 233 -8.11 19.59 -4.51
C THR A 233 -7.89 20.34 -3.19
N GLY A 234 -7.58 19.63 -2.10
CA GLY A 234 -7.36 20.20 -0.79
C GLY A 234 -6.97 19.19 0.26
N VAL A 235 -6.87 19.64 1.51
CA VAL A 235 -6.57 18.83 2.68
C VAL A 235 -7.66 19.01 3.73
N THR A 236 -7.91 17.96 4.53
CA THR A 236 -8.91 18.00 5.61
C THR A 236 -8.38 18.69 6.86
N LYS A 237 -7.05 18.71 7.04
CA LYS A 237 -6.36 19.33 8.18
C LYS A 237 -5.35 20.35 7.64
N PRO A 238 -5.72 21.64 7.55
CA PRO A 238 -4.77 22.67 7.14
C PRO A 238 -3.71 22.87 8.21
N LEU A 239 -2.46 22.70 7.83
CA LEU A 239 -1.28 23.00 8.64
C LEU A 239 -0.46 24.07 7.92
N SER A 240 0.16 24.96 8.66
CA SER A 240 1.01 26.02 8.14
C SER A 240 2.48 25.80 8.49
N PHE A 241 3.37 26.43 7.72
CA PHE A 241 4.79 26.58 8.07
C PHE A 241 4.98 27.92 8.82
N ASP A 242 4.34 28.07 9.96
CA ASP A 242 4.52 29.24 10.80
C ASP A 242 5.33 28.90 12.03
N ILE A 243 6.60 29.23 11.99
CA ILE A 243 7.56 29.03 13.10
C ILE A 243 7.11 29.71 14.41
N ASN A 244 6.24 30.72 14.32
CA ASN A 244 5.72 31.45 15.49
C ASN A 244 4.41 30.86 16.03
N ASP A 245 3.76 29.99 15.29
CA ASP A 245 2.52 29.32 15.73
C ASP A 245 2.75 27.79 15.82
N SER A 246 3.19 27.35 16.99
CA SER A 246 3.45 25.93 17.24
C SER A 246 2.21 25.04 17.17
N ALA A 247 1.00 25.61 17.18
CA ALA A 247 -0.23 24.84 17.08
C ALA A 247 -0.51 24.36 15.65
N THR A 248 -0.12 25.16 14.66
CA THR A 248 -0.36 24.87 13.23
C THR A 248 0.91 24.57 12.45
N ASP A 249 2.09 24.84 13.01
CA ASP A 249 3.36 24.64 12.33
C ASP A 249 3.64 23.15 12.10
N VAL A 250 3.80 22.77 10.83
CA VAL A 250 4.09 21.42 10.40
C VAL A 250 5.46 20.90 10.88
N ASN A 251 6.42 21.79 11.19
CA ASN A 251 7.73 21.40 11.71
C ASN A 251 7.68 20.75 13.09
N TYR A 252 6.56 20.86 13.81
CA TYR A 252 6.34 20.23 15.11
C TYR A 252 5.57 18.90 15.03
N LEU A 253 5.30 18.40 13.83
CA LEU A 253 4.64 17.11 13.56
C LEU A 253 5.69 16.02 13.27
#